data_a464c89f0ee3f5af5c22a8fbfc7860ba
#
_entry.id   a464c89f0ee3f5af5c22a8fbfc7860ba
#
_cell.length_a   1.000
_cell.length_b   1.000
_cell.length_c   1.000
_cell.angle_alpha   90.00
_cell.angle_beta   90.00
_cell.angle_gamma   90.00
#
_symmetry.space_group_name_H-M   'P 1'
#
loop_
_entity.id
_entity.type
_entity.pdbx_description
1 polymer ?
#
loop_
_entity_poly.entity_id
_entity_poly.type
_entity_poly.pdbx_seq_one_letter_code
_entity_poly.pdbx_strand_id
1 'polypeptide(L)'
;MGNRSIAALLLLIVVLLLSACSASLKEEQTAAKDAIGEVFQTDPKESNHENEDIAFYLPFGFEVKEDTPNNILIKNGSKTYILFYNPNEGPESKVIYEATLKQNDYEFKETNTTKDGDFSYLLINHIDNNLNELTVGIGGVKITGQVKTKSLAADAEKMAEIIQSVKMK
;
A
#
# COMPACT_ATOMS: atom_id res chain seq x y z
N MET A 1 -5.35 53.62 -8.26
CA MET A 1 -5.26 52.39 -9.13
C MET A 1 -4.47 51.21 -8.56
N GLY A 2 -3.82 51.36 -7.41
CA GLY A 2 -2.94 50.30 -6.84
C GLY A 2 -3.65 49.09 -6.19
N ASN A 3 -4.74 49.29 -5.40
CA ASN A 3 -5.32 48.20 -4.60
C ASN A 3 -6.03 47.12 -5.42
N ARG A 4 -6.63 47.45 -6.56
CA ARG A 4 -7.30 46.49 -7.43
C ARG A 4 -6.31 45.57 -8.14
N SER A 5 -5.13 46.09 -8.51
CA SER A 5 -4.08 45.28 -9.15
C SER A 5 -3.41 44.33 -8.14
N ILE A 6 -3.22 44.76 -6.88
CA ILE A 6 -2.69 43.91 -5.81
C ILE A 6 -3.67 42.81 -5.44
N ALA A 7 -4.97 43.13 -5.35
CA ALA A 7 -6.00 42.12 -5.07
C ALA A 7 -6.10 41.08 -6.20
N ALA A 8 -6.00 41.49 -7.48
CA ALA A 8 -5.97 40.59 -8.62
C ALA A 8 -4.73 39.69 -8.64
N LEU A 9 -3.57 40.22 -8.27
CA LEU A 9 -2.32 39.47 -8.16
C LEU A 9 -2.39 38.45 -7.03
N LEU A 10 -2.90 38.82 -5.86
CA LEU A 10 -3.09 37.90 -4.75
C LEU A 10 -4.09 36.79 -5.08
N LEU A 11 -5.19 37.11 -5.76
CA LEU A 11 -6.15 36.10 -6.21
C LEU A 11 -5.52 35.11 -7.20
N LEU A 12 -4.70 35.60 -8.11
CA LEU A 12 -3.98 34.77 -9.08
C LEU A 12 -3.00 33.81 -8.38
N ILE A 13 -2.26 34.30 -7.38
CA ILE A 13 -1.34 33.49 -6.58
C ILE A 13 -2.09 32.41 -5.81
N VAL A 14 -3.24 32.74 -5.21
CA VAL A 14 -4.08 31.76 -4.49
C VAL A 14 -4.59 30.68 -5.43
N VAL A 15 -5.04 31.04 -6.64
CA VAL A 15 -5.49 30.07 -7.65
C VAL A 15 -4.34 29.17 -8.12
N LEU A 16 -3.14 29.69 -8.29
CA LEU A 16 -1.95 28.90 -8.66
C LEU A 16 -1.52 27.95 -7.54
N LEU A 17 -1.66 28.34 -6.27
CA LEU A 17 -1.36 27.50 -5.12
C LEU A 17 -2.39 26.37 -4.94
N LEU A 18 -3.64 26.58 -5.33
CA LEU A 18 -4.69 25.56 -5.29
C LEU A 18 -4.56 24.53 -6.42
N SER A 19 -3.90 24.86 -7.51
CA SER A 19 -3.69 23.93 -8.65
C SER A 19 -2.55 22.94 -8.39
N ALA A 20 -1.70 23.17 -7.38
CA ALA A 20 -0.48 22.40 -7.15
C ALA A 20 -0.65 21.11 -6.35
N CYS A 21 -1.87 20.70 -5.99
CA CYS A 21 -2.11 19.63 -5.02
C CYS A 21 -2.86 18.40 -5.53
N SER A 22 -2.86 18.09 -6.82
CA SER A 22 -3.29 16.76 -7.26
C SER A 22 -2.13 16.07 -7.99
N ALA A 23 -1.35 15.29 -7.23
CA ALA A 23 -0.41 14.36 -7.84
C ALA A 23 -1.15 13.47 -8.84
N SER A 24 -0.60 13.29 -10.02
CA SER A 24 -1.18 12.40 -11.02
C SER A 24 -1.11 10.94 -10.54
N LEU A 25 -1.99 10.09 -11.03
CA LEU A 25 -1.94 8.65 -10.71
C LEU A 25 -0.54 8.07 -10.95
N LYS A 26 0.12 8.46 -12.03
CA LYS A 26 1.47 7.99 -12.37
C LYS A 26 2.54 8.44 -11.37
N GLU A 27 2.46 9.66 -10.86
CA GLU A 27 3.37 10.17 -9.82
C GLU A 27 3.17 9.40 -8.52
N GLU A 28 1.93 9.15 -8.10
CA GLU A 28 1.60 8.38 -6.91
C GLU A 28 1.97 6.89 -7.04
N GLN A 29 1.84 6.29 -8.22
CA GLN A 29 2.31 4.93 -8.50
C GLN A 29 3.83 4.83 -8.34
N THR A 30 4.57 5.81 -8.86
CA THR A 30 6.03 5.87 -8.71
C THR A 30 6.42 6.07 -7.25
N ALA A 31 5.77 6.99 -6.55
CA ALA A 31 6.01 7.23 -5.13
C ALA A 31 5.67 5.99 -4.26
N ALA A 32 4.61 5.25 -4.60
CA ALA A 32 4.27 3.99 -3.92
C ALA A 32 5.35 2.92 -4.13
N LYS A 33 5.85 2.77 -5.37
CA LYS A 33 6.97 1.86 -5.67
C LYS A 33 8.21 2.22 -4.85
N ASP A 34 8.59 3.48 -4.82
CA ASP A 34 9.77 3.94 -4.10
C ASP A 34 9.61 3.71 -2.59
N ALA A 35 8.43 4.03 -2.03
CA ALA A 35 8.13 3.84 -0.61
C ALA A 35 8.24 2.37 -0.16
N ILE A 36 7.66 1.42 -0.92
CA ILE A 36 7.83 0.00 -0.59
C ILE A 36 9.25 -0.50 -0.82
N GLY A 37 9.93 0.03 -1.83
CA GLY A 37 11.34 -0.28 -2.08
C GLY A 37 12.21 0.09 -0.87
N GLU A 38 12.01 1.27 -0.28
CA GLU A 38 12.70 1.71 0.93
C GLU A 38 12.39 0.78 2.12
N VAL A 39 11.10 0.48 2.38
CA VAL A 39 10.71 -0.42 3.47
C VAL A 39 11.38 -1.79 3.32
N PHE A 40 11.32 -2.40 2.14
CA PHE A 40 11.84 -3.75 1.91
C PHE A 40 13.38 -3.86 1.95
N GLN A 41 14.09 -2.73 1.99
CA GLN A 41 15.53 -2.69 2.21
C GLN A 41 15.93 -2.42 3.69
N THR A 42 14.95 -2.29 4.59
CA THR A 42 15.19 -2.11 6.04
C THR A 42 14.88 -3.39 6.82
N ASP A 43 15.17 -3.40 8.12
CA ASP A 43 14.77 -4.48 9.01
C ASP A 43 13.26 -4.45 9.26
N PRO A 44 12.57 -5.61 9.31
CA PRO A 44 11.18 -5.68 9.67
C PRO A 44 10.92 -5.07 11.05
N LYS A 45 9.79 -4.40 11.21
CA LYS A 45 9.35 -3.93 12.53
C LYS A 45 9.00 -5.10 13.44
N GLU A 46 9.20 -4.92 14.75
CA GLU A 46 8.82 -5.92 15.73
C GLU A 46 7.31 -6.15 15.73
N SER A 47 6.91 -7.43 15.75
CA SER A 47 5.49 -7.81 15.81
C SER A 47 4.87 -7.35 17.12
N ASN A 48 3.70 -6.73 17.02
CA ASN A 48 2.90 -6.28 18.16
C ASN A 48 1.46 -6.83 18.15
N HIS A 49 1.17 -7.68 17.18
CA HIS A 49 -0.08 -8.41 17.03
C HIS A 49 0.20 -9.85 16.60
N GLU A 50 -0.61 -10.81 17.10
CA GLU A 50 -0.49 -12.22 16.74
C GLU A 50 -1.83 -12.94 16.82
N ASN A 51 -1.95 -14.03 16.05
CA ASN A 51 -3.01 -15.04 16.17
C ASN A 51 -2.41 -16.46 16.30
N GLU A 52 -3.18 -17.51 16.01
CA GLU A 52 -2.70 -18.89 16.08
C GLU A 52 -1.59 -19.17 15.07
N ASP A 53 -1.67 -18.61 13.86
CA ASP A 53 -0.84 -18.95 12.72
C ASP A 53 0.31 -17.99 12.47
N ILE A 54 0.12 -16.68 12.73
CA ILE A 54 1.09 -15.64 12.39
C ILE A 54 1.27 -14.60 13.50
N ALA A 55 2.42 -13.93 13.47
CA ALA A 55 2.67 -12.69 14.19
C ALA A 55 3.10 -11.60 13.20
N PHE A 56 2.65 -10.36 13.41
CA PHE A 56 2.96 -9.24 12.52
C PHE A 56 2.92 -7.89 13.24
N TYR A 57 3.51 -6.87 12.61
CA TYR A 57 3.42 -5.49 13.07
C TYR A 57 2.12 -4.87 12.59
N LEU A 58 1.35 -4.28 13.50
CA LEU A 58 0.14 -3.51 13.22
C LEU A 58 0.45 -2.03 13.50
N PRO A 59 0.47 -1.14 12.48
CA PRO A 59 0.79 0.26 12.65
C PRO A 59 -0.22 1.00 13.54
N PHE A 60 0.21 2.08 14.18
CA PHE A 60 -0.68 2.92 14.99
C PHE A 60 -1.90 3.39 14.17
N GLY A 61 -3.10 3.28 14.75
CA GLY A 61 -4.36 3.63 14.12
C GLY A 61 -4.98 2.52 13.25
N PHE A 62 -4.27 1.39 13.10
CA PHE A 62 -4.84 0.21 12.46
C PHE A 62 -5.44 -0.72 13.54
N GLU A 63 -6.52 -1.41 13.20
CA GLU A 63 -7.24 -2.33 14.08
C GLU A 63 -7.60 -3.61 13.35
N VAL A 64 -7.38 -4.77 13.95
CA VAL A 64 -7.96 -6.04 13.47
C VAL A 64 -9.46 -6.06 13.80
N LYS A 65 -10.28 -6.32 12.78
CA LYS A 65 -11.75 -6.41 12.92
C LYS A 65 -12.26 -7.84 12.83
N GLU A 66 -11.66 -8.64 11.98
CA GLU A 66 -11.98 -10.05 11.83
C GLU A 66 -10.70 -10.84 11.63
N ASP A 67 -10.64 -12.01 12.21
CA ASP A 67 -9.54 -12.95 12.07
C ASP A 67 -10.14 -14.32 11.72
N THR A 68 -9.90 -14.75 10.50
CA THR A 68 -10.38 -16.03 9.97
C THR A 68 -9.20 -16.79 9.40
N PRO A 69 -9.28 -18.10 9.25
CA PRO A 69 -8.18 -18.86 8.64
C PRO A 69 -7.69 -18.24 7.33
N ASN A 70 -6.40 -17.92 7.27
CA ASN A 70 -5.71 -17.32 6.13
C ASN A 70 -6.10 -15.87 5.76
N ASN A 71 -7.07 -15.24 6.45
CA ASN A 71 -7.49 -13.87 6.16
C ASN A 71 -7.72 -13.06 7.44
N ILE A 72 -7.10 -11.89 7.51
CA ILE A 72 -7.30 -10.93 8.59
C ILE A 72 -7.84 -9.64 7.99
N LEU A 73 -9.02 -9.20 8.46
CA LEU A 73 -9.62 -7.93 8.10
C LEU A 73 -9.08 -6.83 9.01
N ILE A 74 -8.38 -5.88 8.41
CA ILE A 74 -7.75 -4.75 9.11
C ILE A 74 -8.43 -3.45 8.69
N LYS A 75 -8.65 -2.54 9.63
CA LYS A 75 -9.18 -1.18 9.37
C LYS A 75 -8.24 -0.09 9.83
N ASN A 76 -8.23 1.02 9.07
CA ASN A 76 -7.66 2.30 9.48
C ASN A 76 -8.63 3.42 9.09
N GLY A 77 -9.35 3.96 10.05
CA GLY A 77 -10.45 4.89 9.82
C GLY A 77 -11.53 4.28 8.92
N SER A 78 -11.76 4.88 7.76
CA SER A 78 -12.74 4.38 6.77
C SER A 78 -12.15 3.34 5.79
N LYS A 79 -10.83 3.13 5.81
CA LYS A 79 -10.17 2.18 4.92
C LYS A 79 -10.23 0.78 5.49
N THR A 80 -10.34 -0.20 4.59
CA THR A 80 -10.35 -1.63 4.92
C THR A 80 -9.28 -2.32 4.09
N TYR A 81 -8.53 -3.20 4.75
CA TYR A 81 -7.48 -4.02 4.15
C TYR A 81 -7.71 -5.48 4.50
N ILE A 82 -7.35 -6.36 3.58
CA ILE A 82 -7.38 -7.82 3.78
C ILE A 82 -5.94 -8.30 3.72
N LEU A 83 -5.42 -8.76 4.84
CA LEU A 83 -4.15 -9.48 4.92
C LEU A 83 -4.45 -10.96 4.70
N PHE A 84 -3.94 -11.50 3.61
CA PHE A 84 -4.01 -12.92 3.25
C PHE A 84 -2.64 -13.56 3.46
N TYR A 85 -2.62 -14.77 4.01
CA TYR A 85 -1.41 -15.57 4.13
C TYR A 85 -1.68 -17.03 3.77
N ASN A 86 -0.70 -17.68 3.12
CA ASN A 86 -0.73 -19.11 2.84
C ASN A 86 0.49 -19.77 3.52
N PRO A 87 0.29 -20.56 4.58
CA PRO A 87 1.40 -21.18 5.30
C PRO A 87 2.17 -22.23 4.50
N ASN A 88 1.64 -22.67 3.35
CA ASN A 88 2.30 -23.63 2.48
C ASN A 88 3.23 -22.96 1.42
N GLU A 89 3.27 -21.63 1.39
CA GLU A 89 4.05 -20.86 0.41
C GLU A 89 5.14 -20.04 1.13
N GLY A 90 6.37 -20.30 0.77
CA GLY A 90 7.53 -19.57 1.33
C GLY A 90 7.68 -18.15 0.78
N PRO A 91 8.67 -17.40 1.31
CA PRO A 91 8.90 -15.99 0.95
C PRO A 91 9.40 -15.79 -0.48
N GLU A 92 9.96 -16.82 -1.12
CA GLU A 92 10.39 -16.78 -2.54
C GLU A 92 9.28 -17.17 -3.53
N SER A 93 8.12 -17.65 -3.03
CA SER A 93 7.03 -18.17 -3.88
C SER A 93 6.39 -17.08 -4.72
N LYS A 94 6.05 -17.42 -5.97
CA LYS A 94 5.31 -16.56 -6.89
C LYS A 94 3.84 -17.01 -7.07
N VAL A 95 3.42 -18.06 -6.40
CA VAL A 95 2.10 -18.68 -6.57
C VAL A 95 0.98 -17.69 -6.30
N ILE A 96 1.05 -16.94 -5.19
CA ILE A 96 0.02 -15.95 -4.83
C ILE A 96 0.04 -14.76 -5.78
N TYR A 97 1.21 -14.29 -6.21
CA TYR A 97 1.36 -13.26 -7.22
C TYR A 97 0.70 -13.66 -8.54
N GLU A 98 1.05 -14.83 -9.08
CA GLU A 98 0.50 -15.32 -10.34
C GLU A 98 -1.01 -15.58 -10.28
N ALA A 99 -1.51 -16.10 -9.14
CA ALA A 99 -2.93 -16.28 -8.92
C ALA A 99 -3.67 -14.93 -8.87
N THR A 100 -3.05 -13.91 -8.24
CA THR A 100 -3.62 -12.56 -8.15
C THR A 100 -3.70 -11.90 -9.53
N LEU A 101 -2.67 -12.04 -10.38
CA LEU A 101 -2.68 -11.51 -11.75
C LEU A 101 -3.77 -12.09 -12.64
N LYS A 102 -4.25 -13.31 -12.36
CA LYS A 102 -5.34 -13.94 -13.12
C LYS A 102 -6.73 -13.40 -12.76
N GLN A 103 -6.85 -12.69 -11.63
CA GLN A 103 -8.13 -12.18 -11.14
C GLN A 103 -8.48 -10.82 -11.76
N ASN A 104 -7.48 -9.97 -12.02
CA ASN A 104 -7.66 -8.63 -12.55
C ASN A 104 -6.56 -8.28 -13.56
N ASP A 105 -6.87 -7.36 -14.48
CA ASP A 105 -5.86 -6.76 -15.37
C ASP A 105 -5.28 -5.51 -14.70
N TYR A 106 -4.21 -5.70 -13.93
CA TYR A 106 -3.55 -4.61 -13.21
C TYR A 106 -2.83 -3.66 -14.16
N GLU A 107 -3.11 -2.37 -14.05
CA GLU A 107 -2.49 -1.31 -14.87
C GLU A 107 -1.03 -1.04 -14.47
N PHE A 108 -0.70 -1.20 -13.19
CA PHE A 108 0.65 -1.04 -12.67
C PHE A 108 1.09 -2.32 -11.95
N LYS A 109 2.21 -2.87 -12.39
CA LYS A 109 2.80 -4.12 -11.88
C LYS A 109 4.29 -3.91 -11.67
N GLU A 110 4.76 -4.09 -10.46
CA GLU A 110 6.17 -4.02 -10.12
C GLU A 110 6.55 -5.25 -9.31
N THR A 111 7.71 -5.81 -9.59
CA THR A 111 8.29 -6.91 -8.79
C THR A 111 9.69 -6.53 -8.35
N ASN A 112 10.06 -6.92 -7.15
CA ASN A 112 11.35 -6.62 -6.58
C ASN A 112 11.79 -7.77 -5.65
N THR A 113 12.93 -7.58 -5.02
CA THR A 113 13.48 -8.50 -4.03
C THR A 113 13.73 -7.72 -2.75
N THR A 114 13.32 -8.29 -1.61
CA THR A 114 13.64 -7.70 -0.30
C THR A 114 15.16 -7.82 -0.02
N LYS A 115 15.64 -7.16 1.02
CA LYS A 115 17.04 -7.28 1.45
C LYS A 115 17.45 -8.73 1.76
N ASP A 116 16.50 -9.58 2.17
CA ASP A 116 16.72 -10.97 2.54
C ASP A 116 16.60 -11.94 1.34
N GLY A 117 16.30 -11.41 0.15
CA GLY A 117 16.18 -12.17 -1.09
C GLY A 117 14.77 -12.64 -1.43
N ASP A 118 13.77 -12.26 -0.63
CA ASP A 118 12.38 -12.69 -0.81
C ASP A 118 11.73 -12.03 -2.03
N PHE A 119 10.86 -12.77 -2.71
CA PHE A 119 10.10 -12.23 -3.83
C PHE A 119 9.00 -11.28 -3.34
N SER A 120 9.04 -10.01 -3.78
CA SER A 120 8.07 -8.98 -3.43
C SER A 120 7.41 -8.37 -4.65
N TYR A 121 6.20 -7.81 -4.46
CA TYR A 121 5.45 -7.19 -5.55
C TYR A 121 4.50 -6.09 -5.09
N LEU A 122 4.24 -5.17 -6.02
CA LEU A 122 3.24 -4.12 -5.94
C LEU A 122 2.33 -4.21 -7.16
N LEU A 123 1.02 -4.25 -6.92
CA LEU A 123 0.01 -4.22 -7.97
C LEU A 123 -0.96 -3.08 -7.69
N ILE A 124 -1.28 -2.28 -8.70
CA ILE A 124 -2.27 -1.21 -8.61
C ILE A 124 -3.22 -1.34 -9.79
N ASN A 125 -4.50 -1.34 -9.49
CA ASN A 125 -5.58 -1.31 -10.47
C ASN A 125 -6.48 -0.09 -10.21
N HIS A 126 -6.73 0.71 -11.24
CA HIS A 126 -7.64 1.84 -11.13
C HIS A 126 -9.09 1.36 -11.15
N ILE A 127 -9.89 1.77 -10.16
CA ILE A 127 -11.29 1.35 -10.04
C ILE A 127 -12.21 2.46 -10.55
N ASP A 128 -12.07 3.67 -10.02
CA ASP A 128 -12.92 4.83 -10.34
C ASP A 128 -12.23 6.13 -9.92
N ASN A 129 -12.45 7.21 -10.66
CA ASN A 129 -11.97 8.61 -10.53
C ASN A 129 -10.72 8.85 -9.64
N ASN A 130 -10.77 8.47 -8.38
CA ASN A 130 -9.69 8.64 -7.41
C ASN A 130 -9.48 7.41 -6.52
N LEU A 131 -10.11 6.27 -6.86
CA LEU A 131 -10.05 5.04 -6.08
C LEU A 131 -9.26 3.97 -6.83
N ASN A 132 -8.34 3.33 -6.12
CA ASN A 132 -7.50 2.28 -6.67
C ASN A 132 -7.52 1.07 -5.75
N GLU A 133 -7.46 -0.12 -6.32
CA GLU A 133 -7.07 -1.32 -5.61
C GLU A 133 -5.55 -1.35 -5.52
N LEU A 134 -5.04 -1.44 -4.31
CA LEU A 134 -3.62 -1.53 -4.01
C LEU A 134 -3.34 -2.88 -3.37
N THR A 135 -2.41 -3.63 -3.94
CA THR A 135 -1.94 -4.91 -3.38
C THR A 135 -0.42 -4.89 -3.23
N VAL A 136 0.04 -5.22 -2.04
CA VAL A 136 1.47 -5.39 -1.71
C VAL A 136 1.66 -6.82 -1.20
N GLY A 137 2.72 -7.51 -1.64
CA GLY A 137 2.96 -8.87 -1.22
C GLY A 137 4.43 -9.26 -1.13
N ILE A 138 4.71 -10.27 -0.30
CA ILE A 138 5.98 -11.00 -0.22
C ILE A 138 5.65 -12.50 -0.20
N GLY A 139 6.12 -13.23 -1.21
CA GLY A 139 5.92 -14.68 -1.28
C GLY A 139 4.46 -15.11 -1.14
N GLY A 140 4.21 -15.96 -0.15
CA GLY A 140 2.88 -16.48 0.19
C GLY A 140 1.96 -15.52 0.94
N VAL A 141 2.35 -14.25 1.16
CA VAL A 141 1.58 -13.26 1.93
C VAL A 141 1.27 -12.04 1.06
N LYS A 142 0.04 -11.53 1.15
CA LYS A 142 -0.35 -10.27 0.52
C LYS A 142 -1.33 -9.48 1.37
N ILE A 143 -1.32 -8.17 1.21
CA ILE A 143 -2.34 -7.28 1.74
C ILE A 143 -2.97 -6.48 0.59
N THR A 144 -4.28 -6.40 0.57
CA THR A 144 -5.04 -5.69 -0.47
C THR A 144 -6.00 -4.71 0.18
N GLY A 145 -6.13 -3.51 -0.38
CA GLY A 145 -7.07 -2.50 0.09
C GLY A 145 -7.48 -1.54 -1.01
N GLN A 146 -8.60 -0.85 -0.82
CA GLN A 146 -9.03 0.23 -1.70
C GLN A 146 -8.60 1.57 -1.12
N VAL A 147 -7.81 2.32 -1.90
CA VAL A 147 -7.19 3.57 -1.46
C VAL A 147 -7.36 4.69 -2.48
N LYS A 148 -7.41 5.93 -1.99
CA LYS A 148 -7.47 7.09 -2.88
C LYS A 148 -6.11 7.32 -3.54
N THR A 149 -6.12 7.80 -4.79
CA THR A 149 -4.89 8.12 -5.55
C THR A 149 -3.89 8.91 -4.71
N LYS A 150 -4.31 10.00 -4.09
CA LYS A 150 -3.44 10.87 -3.26
C LYS A 150 -2.84 10.23 -2.01
N SER A 151 -3.21 9.01 -1.68
CA SER A 151 -2.71 8.30 -0.51
C SER A 151 -2.02 6.96 -0.88
N LEU A 152 -1.83 6.69 -2.17
CA LEU A 152 -1.22 5.45 -2.66
C LEU A 152 0.15 5.20 -2.02
N ALA A 153 1.05 6.16 -2.04
CA ALA A 153 2.38 6.02 -1.47
C ALA A 153 2.35 5.76 0.04
N ALA A 154 1.56 6.55 0.78
CA ALA A 154 1.46 6.41 2.24
C ALA A 154 0.79 5.08 2.66
N ASP A 155 -0.23 4.64 1.92
CA ASP A 155 -0.86 3.35 2.20
C ASP A 155 0.04 2.18 1.80
N ALA A 156 0.76 2.27 0.67
CA ALA A 156 1.72 1.28 0.22
C ALA A 156 2.85 1.07 1.26
N GLU A 157 3.39 2.17 1.81
CA GLU A 157 4.39 2.12 2.89
C GLU A 157 3.87 1.33 4.10
N LYS A 158 2.66 1.65 4.59
CA LYS A 158 2.08 0.96 5.75
C LYS A 158 1.76 -0.50 5.47
N MET A 159 1.28 -0.81 4.26
CA MET A 159 1.04 -2.18 3.84
C MET A 159 2.35 -2.97 3.73
N ALA A 160 3.43 -2.35 3.25
CA ALA A 160 4.76 -2.96 3.20
C ALA A 160 5.33 -3.23 4.60
N GLU A 161 5.19 -2.30 5.56
CA GLU A 161 5.58 -2.50 6.95
C GLU A 161 4.86 -3.70 7.59
N ILE A 162 3.55 -3.85 7.33
CA ILE A 162 2.76 -5.00 7.82
C ILE A 162 3.30 -6.29 7.21
N ILE A 163 3.36 -6.37 5.88
CA ILE A 163 3.73 -7.58 5.13
C ILE A 163 5.13 -8.06 5.49
N GLN A 164 6.11 -7.14 5.53
CA GLN A 164 7.50 -7.49 5.82
C GLN A 164 7.68 -8.07 7.22
N SER A 165 6.82 -7.70 8.15
CA SER A 165 6.89 -8.15 9.54
C SER A 165 6.20 -9.49 9.80
N VAL A 166 5.46 -10.04 8.83
CA VAL A 166 4.72 -11.31 9.02
C VAL A 166 5.69 -12.46 9.25
N LYS A 167 5.47 -13.17 10.34
CA LYS A 167 6.19 -14.40 10.71
C LYS A 167 5.19 -15.52 10.89
N MET A 168 5.35 -16.61 10.19
CA MET A 168 4.61 -17.86 10.43
C MET A 168 5.06 -18.48 11.74
N LYS A 169 4.13 -19.08 12.48
CA LYS A 169 4.38 -19.77 13.76
C LYS A 169 4.60 -21.25 13.60
#